data_99d06cf88d8759882384585d06445897
#
_entry.id   99d06cf88d8759882384585d06445897
#
_cell.length_a   1.000
_cell.length_b   1.000
_cell.length_c   1.000
_cell.angle_alpha   90.00
_cell.angle_beta   90.00
_cell.angle_gamma   90.00
#
_symmetry.space_group_name_H-M   'P 1'
#
loop_
_entity.id
_entity.type
_entity.pdbx_description
1 polymer ?
#
loop_
_entity_poly.entity_id
_entity_poly.type
_entity_poly.pdbx_seq_one_letter_code
_entity_poly.pdbx_strand_id
1 'polypeptide(L)'
;MIHPLSDCKNNHIPESTNIWQYCVVLPDARIGENCNICSHCLIENKVKIGDNCTIKSGVQIWDGIELEDNVMIGANVSFTNDLYPRSKNKDWAELPT
;
A
#
# COMPACT_ATOMS: atom_id res chain seq x y z
N MET A 1 8.01 1.33 13.99
CA MET A 1 7.94 2.77 14.31
C MET A 1 6.96 3.46 13.38
N ILE A 2 6.05 4.21 13.91
CA ILE A 2 5.15 5.03 13.10
C ILE A 2 5.58 6.48 13.25
N HIS A 3 6.04 7.08 12.17
CA HIS A 3 6.53 8.47 12.21
C HIS A 3 5.39 9.41 12.57
N PRO A 4 5.62 10.39 13.44
CA PRO A 4 4.55 11.29 13.89
C PRO A 4 3.94 12.16 12.79
N LEU A 5 4.62 12.34 11.68
CA LEU A 5 4.09 13.07 10.52
C LEU A 5 3.40 12.16 9.50
N SER A 6 3.13 10.91 9.85
CA SER A 6 2.29 10.03 9.04
C SER A 6 0.85 10.10 9.51
N ASP A 7 -0.08 9.80 8.60
CA ASP A 7 -1.48 9.62 8.95
C ASP A 7 -1.76 8.11 8.99
N CYS A 8 -1.47 7.50 10.13
CA CYS A 8 -1.60 6.07 10.32
C CYS A 8 -2.47 5.81 11.54
N LYS A 9 -3.74 5.52 11.30
CA LYS A 9 -4.71 5.20 12.36
C LYS A 9 -4.92 3.70 12.49
N ASN A 10 -3.97 2.92 12.03
CA ASN A 10 -4.02 1.47 12.03
C ASN A 10 -3.39 0.96 13.32
N ASN A 11 -4.14 0.15 14.09
CA ASN A 11 -3.68 -0.41 15.35
C ASN A 11 -2.99 -1.76 15.19
N HIS A 12 -2.74 -2.18 13.96
CA HIS A 12 -2.17 -3.50 13.65
C HIS A 12 -0.79 -3.42 13.01
N ILE A 13 -0.07 -2.33 13.25
CA ILE A 13 1.29 -2.18 12.72
C ILE A 13 2.28 -2.78 13.73
N PRO A 14 3.02 -3.84 13.34
CA PRO A 14 4.03 -4.41 14.25
C PRO A 14 5.13 -3.40 14.59
N GLU A 15 5.73 -3.53 15.77
CA GLU A 15 6.82 -2.64 16.18
C GLU A 15 8.02 -2.71 15.26
N SER A 16 8.26 -3.87 14.66
CA SER A 16 9.39 -4.06 13.75
C SER A 16 9.20 -3.38 12.40
N THR A 17 7.99 -2.92 12.10
CA THR A 17 7.68 -2.26 10.82
C THR A 17 7.76 -0.76 10.99
N ASN A 18 8.36 -0.09 9.99
CA ASN A 18 8.51 1.36 9.99
C ASN A 18 7.58 1.99 8.96
N ILE A 19 6.80 2.95 9.43
CA ILE A 19 5.96 3.81 8.59
C ILE A 19 6.56 5.20 8.66
N TRP A 20 7.08 5.68 7.54
CA TRP A 20 7.77 6.96 7.50
C TRP A 20 6.82 8.12 7.29
N GLN A 21 7.36 9.33 7.29
CA GLN A 21 6.56 10.56 7.25
C GLN A 21 5.72 10.69 5.98
N TYR A 22 4.61 11.34 6.10
CA TYR A 22 3.67 11.65 5.03
C TYR A 22 3.05 10.42 4.36
N CYS A 23 3.10 9.28 5.03
CA CYS A 23 2.33 8.12 4.60
C CYS A 23 0.89 8.24 5.08
N VAL A 24 -0.03 7.69 4.32
CA VAL A 24 -1.41 7.47 4.74
C VAL A 24 -1.65 5.98 4.75
N VAL A 25 -1.95 5.42 5.93
CA VAL A 25 -2.26 4.00 6.09
C VAL A 25 -3.65 3.90 6.68
N LEU A 26 -4.57 3.34 5.92
CA LEU A 26 -5.96 3.24 6.34
C LEU A 26 -6.14 2.16 7.42
N PRO A 27 -7.20 2.25 8.24
CA PRO A 27 -7.29 1.47 9.49
C PRO A 27 -7.28 -0.04 9.32
N ASP A 28 -7.80 -0.56 8.23
CA ASP A 28 -7.97 -2.01 8.06
C ASP A 28 -6.85 -2.70 7.30
N ALA A 29 -5.87 -1.96 6.82
CA ALA A 29 -4.72 -2.56 6.13
C ALA A 29 -3.98 -3.51 7.06
N ARG A 30 -3.45 -4.58 6.51
CA ARG A 30 -2.64 -5.56 7.25
C ARG A 30 -1.23 -5.51 6.72
N ILE A 31 -0.30 -5.17 7.59
CA ILE A 31 1.13 -5.06 7.24
C ILE A 31 1.90 -5.97 8.18
N GLY A 32 2.77 -6.80 7.62
CA GLY A 32 3.53 -7.77 8.37
C GLY A 32 4.71 -7.18 9.13
N GLU A 33 5.57 -8.08 9.61
CA GLU A 33 6.76 -7.76 10.41
C GLU A 33 7.91 -7.28 9.53
N ASN A 34 8.79 -6.47 10.09
CA ASN A 34 10.04 -6.04 9.46
C ASN A 34 9.83 -5.33 8.11
N CYS A 35 8.73 -4.66 7.93
CA CYS A 35 8.46 -3.91 6.71
C CYS A 35 8.99 -2.49 6.82
N ASN A 36 9.32 -1.90 5.68
CA ASN A 36 9.79 -0.51 5.63
C ASN A 36 8.94 0.22 4.58
N ILE A 37 8.02 1.03 5.05
CA ILE A 37 7.11 1.80 4.20
C ILE A 37 7.65 3.22 4.14
N CYS A 38 8.29 3.56 3.03
CA CYS A 38 8.96 4.84 2.85
C CYS A 38 7.94 5.98 2.72
N SER A 39 8.44 7.21 2.69
CA SER A 39 7.57 8.39 2.76
C SER A 39 6.61 8.51 1.57
N HIS A 40 5.50 9.21 1.78
CA HIS A 40 4.52 9.53 0.74
C HIS A 40 3.83 8.32 0.13
N CYS A 41 3.70 7.24 0.86
CA CYS A 41 2.94 6.08 0.40
C CYS A 41 1.49 6.16 0.87
N LEU A 42 0.59 5.61 0.06
CA LEU A 42 -0.80 5.41 0.44
C LEU A 42 -1.10 3.92 0.47
N ILE A 43 -1.65 3.43 1.57
CA ILE A 43 -2.05 2.03 1.70
C ILE A 43 -3.50 1.99 2.11
N GLU A 44 -4.35 1.43 1.24
CA GLU A 44 -5.78 1.39 1.45
C GLU A 44 -6.20 0.23 2.36
N ASN A 45 -7.50 0.17 2.70
CA ASN A 45 -8.01 -0.75 3.73
C ASN A 45 -7.90 -2.22 3.36
N LYS A 46 -8.20 -2.56 2.11
CA LYS A 46 -8.21 -3.96 1.67
C LYS A 46 -6.87 -4.36 1.08
N VAL A 47 -5.81 -4.01 1.76
CA VAL A 47 -4.44 -4.32 1.37
C VAL A 47 -3.84 -5.25 2.39
N LYS A 48 -3.10 -6.22 1.91
CA LYS A 48 -2.33 -7.14 2.75
C LYS A 48 -0.88 -7.14 2.28
N ILE A 49 0.02 -6.86 3.20
CA ILE A 49 1.47 -6.85 2.94
C ILE A 49 2.10 -7.87 3.86
N GLY A 50 2.85 -8.80 3.28
CA GLY A 50 3.54 -9.83 4.05
C GLY A 50 4.72 -9.29 4.83
N ASP A 51 5.57 -10.20 5.33
CA ASP A 51 6.73 -9.83 6.15
C ASP A 51 7.92 -9.41 5.28
N ASN A 52 8.80 -8.62 5.84
CA ASN A 52 10.08 -8.23 5.21
C ASN A 52 9.91 -7.52 3.87
N CYS A 53 8.84 -6.76 3.71
CA CYS A 53 8.60 -6.00 2.50
C CYS A 53 9.17 -4.60 2.61
N THR A 54 9.65 -4.07 1.50
CA THR A 54 10.09 -2.68 1.40
C THR A 54 9.28 -1.99 0.30
N ILE A 55 8.58 -0.94 0.68
CA ILE A 55 7.80 -0.12 -0.24
C ILE A 55 8.50 1.24 -0.32
N LYS A 56 9.07 1.55 -1.47
CA LYS A 56 9.80 2.80 -1.66
C LYS A 56 8.83 3.97 -1.74
N SER A 57 9.37 5.19 -1.74
CA SER A 57 8.56 6.41 -1.63
C SER A 57 7.60 6.61 -2.80
N GLY A 58 6.46 7.20 -2.51
CA GLY A 58 5.49 7.60 -3.52
C GLY A 58 4.66 6.47 -4.10
N VAL A 59 4.65 5.30 -3.48
CA VAL A 59 3.88 4.15 -3.95
C VAL A 59 2.47 4.21 -3.38
N GLN A 60 1.49 3.95 -4.23
CA GLN A 60 0.09 3.86 -3.81
C GLN A 60 -0.39 2.42 -3.98
N ILE A 61 -0.86 1.82 -2.91
CA ILE A 61 -1.34 0.44 -2.91
C ILE A 61 -2.84 0.45 -2.65
N TRP A 62 -3.59 0.09 -3.70
CA TRP A 62 -5.04 0.16 -3.73
C TRP A 62 -5.69 -1.05 -3.07
N ASP A 63 -6.95 -0.90 -2.72
CA ASP A 63 -7.78 -2.00 -2.22
C ASP A 63 -7.68 -3.22 -3.14
N GLY A 64 -7.51 -4.38 -2.54
CA GLY A 64 -7.43 -5.65 -3.24
C GLY A 64 -6.02 -6.14 -3.56
N ILE A 65 -5.01 -5.29 -3.36
CA ILE A 65 -3.62 -5.69 -3.59
C ILE A 65 -3.13 -6.50 -2.40
N GLU A 66 -2.50 -7.65 -2.70
CA GLU A 66 -1.81 -8.45 -1.70
C GLU A 66 -0.36 -8.64 -2.12
N LEU A 67 0.55 -8.34 -1.22
CA LEU A 67 1.98 -8.58 -1.42
C LEU A 67 2.43 -9.71 -0.52
N GLU A 68 3.15 -10.67 -1.09
CA GLU A 68 3.72 -11.77 -0.32
C GLU A 68 4.94 -11.30 0.46
N ASP A 69 5.55 -12.21 1.21
CA ASP A 69 6.74 -11.89 1.98
C ASP A 69 7.92 -11.55 1.07
N ASN A 70 8.83 -10.74 1.58
CA ASN A 70 10.10 -10.40 0.92
C ASN A 70 9.94 -9.68 -0.43
N VAL A 71 8.87 -8.92 -0.60
CA VAL A 71 8.64 -8.15 -1.82
C VAL A 71 9.22 -6.75 -1.67
N MET A 72 9.87 -6.26 -2.73
CA MET A 72 10.33 -4.87 -2.79
C MET A 72 9.64 -4.16 -3.96
N ILE A 73 8.99 -3.03 -3.65
CA ILE A 73 8.34 -2.19 -4.64
C ILE A 73 9.18 -0.93 -4.83
N GLY A 74 9.59 -0.66 -6.06
CA GLY A 74 10.38 0.52 -6.38
C GLY A 74 9.62 1.82 -6.21
N ALA A 75 10.35 2.93 -6.15
CA ALA A 75 9.74 4.24 -5.94
C ALA A 75 8.77 4.60 -7.07
N ASN A 76 7.67 5.21 -6.70
CA ASN A 76 6.64 5.72 -7.61
C ASN A 76 6.01 4.66 -8.51
N VAL A 77 6.11 3.39 -8.14
CA VAL A 77 5.41 2.32 -8.85
C VAL A 77 3.91 2.50 -8.62
N SER A 78 3.14 2.35 -9.68
CA SER A 78 1.69 2.42 -9.62
C SER A 78 1.08 1.05 -9.87
N PHE A 79 0.09 0.70 -9.05
CA PHE A 79 -0.73 -0.48 -9.28
C PHE A 79 -2.01 -0.06 -9.98
N THR A 80 -2.66 -1.01 -10.64
CA THR A 80 -3.97 -0.79 -11.21
C THR A 80 -4.90 -1.93 -10.82
N ASN A 81 -6.14 -1.57 -10.51
CA ASN A 81 -7.19 -2.54 -10.21
C ASN A 81 -7.96 -2.94 -11.47
N ASP A 82 -7.69 -2.27 -12.56
CA ASP A 82 -8.44 -2.45 -13.80
C ASP A 82 -7.64 -3.34 -14.74
N LEU A 83 -8.17 -4.51 -15.06
CA LEU A 83 -7.55 -5.45 -15.97
C LEU A 83 -7.51 -4.92 -17.40
N TYR A 84 -8.38 -3.98 -17.73
CA TYR A 84 -8.48 -3.40 -19.08
C TYR A 84 -8.57 -1.88 -18.98
N PRO A 85 -7.46 -1.22 -18.60
CA PRO A 85 -7.50 0.22 -18.35
C PRO A 85 -7.82 0.99 -19.64
N ARG A 86 -8.97 1.68 -19.63
CA ARG A 86 -9.46 2.45 -20.78
C ARG A 86 -10.16 3.70 -20.26
N SER A 87 -9.49 4.81 -20.38
CA SER A 87 -9.97 6.05 -19.78
C SER A 87 -11.26 6.60 -20.40
N LYS A 88 -11.60 6.22 -21.61
CA LYS A 88 -12.75 6.79 -22.34
C LYS A 88 -13.71 5.75 -22.88
N ASN A 89 -13.61 4.52 -22.42
CA ASN A 89 -14.51 3.46 -22.83
C ASN A 89 -15.74 3.51 -21.94
N LYS A 90 -16.91 3.72 -22.52
CA LYS A 90 -18.15 3.81 -21.74
C LYS A 90 -18.52 2.50 -21.06
N ASP A 91 -17.97 1.39 -21.51
CA ASP A 91 -18.22 0.09 -20.93
C ASP A 91 -17.18 -0.30 -19.89
N TRP A 92 -16.21 0.55 -19.61
CA TRP A 92 -15.11 0.18 -18.73
C TRP A 92 -15.58 -0.20 -17.32
N ALA A 93 -16.68 0.35 -16.86
CA ALA A 93 -17.24 0.04 -15.54
C ALA A 93 -17.73 -1.41 -15.44
N GLU A 94 -17.94 -2.08 -16.56
CA GLU A 94 -18.36 -3.47 -16.62
C GLU A 94 -17.18 -4.43 -16.68
N LEU A 95 -15.96 -3.90 -16.83
CA LEU A 95 -14.76 -4.72 -16.90
C LEU A 95 -14.33 -5.17 -15.52
N PRO A 96 -13.75 -6.36 -15.40
CA PRO A 96 -13.20 -6.80 -14.10
C PRO A 96 -12.09 -5.86 -13.66
N THR A 97 -12.03 -5.66 -12.36
CA THR A 97 -11.02 -4.79 -11.74
C THR A 97 -10.14 -5.57 -10.80
#